data_d6aaef6c4eb2f7ebf26ea1709361d0fd
#
_entry.id   d6aaef6c4eb2f7ebf26ea1709361d0fd
#
_cell.length_a   1.000
_cell.length_b   1.000
_cell.length_c   1.000
_cell.angle_alpha   90.00
_cell.angle_beta   90.00
_cell.angle_gamma   90.00
#
_symmetry.space_group_name_H-M   'P 1'
#
loop_
_entity.id
_entity.type
_entity.pdbx_description
1 polymer ?
#
loop_
_entity_poly.entity_id
_entity_poly.type
_entity_poly.pdbx_seq_one_letter_code
_entity_poly.pdbx_strand_id
1 'polypeptide(L)'
;HCESSAASDVYKRQAEYGGVFKITEGFVELFGKERVRNTPICESSIIEIAMGLSICNRKSIVELQFSDFITSGFNPVVNYLAKVHYRWGQNADVVLRMPCGAGVGAGPFHSQTNEAWFTKTPGLIVVYPAFPDDAKGLLISSIENPNPVLFFEHKALYRSIRGKVPEGYYNIEIGKAKLLRVGNDITVITYGSGVHEAIKVVDKNSISCDLIDLRTLSPLDDESIINSVNKTGKAIILHEDSLFGGLGLSLIHISEPTRLNP
;
A
#
# COMPACT_ATOMS: atom_id res chain seq x y z
N HIS A 1 -21.09 -14.52 5.82
CA HIS A 1 -21.86 -13.46 6.46
C HIS A 1 -20.91 -12.52 7.20
N CYS A 2 -20.44 -11.49 6.53
CA CYS A 2 -19.84 -10.37 7.24
C CYS A 2 -20.95 -9.35 7.52
N GLU A 3 -21.76 -9.64 8.52
CA GLU A 3 -22.74 -8.71 9.08
C GLU A 3 -22.07 -7.80 10.12
N SER A 4 -20.87 -7.39 9.92
CA SER A 4 -20.27 -6.50 10.87
C SER A 4 -19.99 -5.15 10.26
N SER A 5 -20.59 -4.18 10.89
CA SER A 5 -20.23 -2.75 10.87
C SER A 5 -20.10 -2.13 9.48
N ALA A 6 -21.11 -1.41 9.12
CA ALA A 6 -21.13 -0.53 7.96
C ALA A 6 -19.82 0.24 7.78
N ALA A 7 -18.94 -0.28 6.93
CA ALA A 7 -17.92 0.57 6.34
C ALA A 7 -18.64 1.56 5.44
N SER A 8 -18.54 2.83 5.74
CA SER A 8 -19.00 3.88 4.84
C SER A 8 -17.80 4.31 4.00
N ASP A 9 -17.89 4.06 2.72
CA ASP A 9 -16.87 4.49 1.78
C ASP A 9 -17.04 5.99 1.52
N VAL A 10 -16.01 6.78 1.79
CA VAL A 10 -16.00 8.22 1.49
C VAL A 10 -15.09 8.43 0.30
N TYR A 11 -15.66 8.56 -0.90
CA TYR A 11 -14.88 8.63 -2.14
C TYR A 11 -15.06 9.94 -2.88
N LYS A 12 -13.99 10.34 -3.56
CA LYS A 12 -14.00 11.39 -4.55
C LYS A 12 -14.43 10.83 -5.90
N ARG A 13 -15.62 11.18 -6.41
CA ARG A 13 -16.20 10.70 -7.68
C ARG A 13 -16.34 9.18 -7.80
N GLN A 14 -16.48 8.47 -6.69
CA GLN A 14 -16.53 7.01 -6.67
C GLN A 14 -17.95 6.46 -6.78
N ALA A 15 -18.98 7.23 -6.38
CA ALA A 15 -20.34 6.75 -6.33
C ALA A 15 -20.91 6.44 -7.74
N GLU A 16 -21.70 7.33 -8.33
CA GLU A 16 -22.37 7.05 -9.61
C GLU A 16 -21.38 6.88 -10.78
N TYR A 17 -20.19 7.50 -10.73
CA TYR A 17 -19.19 7.39 -11.79
C TYR A 17 -18.36 6.11 -11.70
N GLY A 18 -18.28 5.45 -10.53
CA GLY A 18 -17.49 4.23 -10.31
C GLY A 18 -15.99 4.46 -10.19
N GLY A 19 -15.55 5.69 -9.88
CA GLY A 19 -14.16 6.06 -9.79
C GLY A 19 -13.47 6.31 -11.12
N VAL A 20 -12.28 6.93 -11.06
CA VAL A 20 -11.45 7.22 -12.25
C VAL A 20 -11.02 5.95 -12.97
N PHE A 21 -10.75 4.91 -12.20
CA PHE A 21 -10.31 3.61 -12.71
C PHE A 21 -11.42 2.57 -12.80
N LYS A 22 -12.68 2.97 -12.53
CA LYS A 22 -13.87 2.10 -12.58
C LYS A 22 -13.85 0.92 -11.61
N ILE A 23 -13.15 1.05 -10.49
CA ILE A 23 -13.02 -0.02 -9.49
C ILE A 23 -14.32 -0.17 -8.68
N THR A 24 -15.05 0.92 -8.45
CA THR A 24 -16.28 0.95 -7.64
C THR A 24 -17.54 1.07 -8.48
N GLU A 25 -17.46 0.81 -9.81
CA GLU A 25 -18.63 0.81 -10.69
C GLU A 25 -19.64 -0.25 -10.23
N GLY A 26 -20.90 0.14 -10.11
CA GLY A 26 -21.99 -0.70 -9.60
C GLY A 26 -22.13 -0.75 -8.07
N PHE A 27 -21.21 -0.14 -7.31
CA PHE A 27 -21.29 -0.20 -5.84
C PHE A 27 -22.47 0.60 -5.28
N VAL A 28 -22.85 1.70 -5.92
CA VAL A 28 -24.01 2.49 -5.47
C VAL A 28 -25.31 1.69 -5.60
N GLU A 29 -25.46 0.94 -6.68
CA GLU A 29 -26.61 0.08 -6.94
C GLU A 29 -26.68 -1.07 -5.93
N LEU A 30 -25.52 -1.62 -5.55
CA LEU A 30 -25.43 -2.76 -4.63
C LEU A 30 -25.57 -2.35 -3.17
N PHE A 31 -24.95 -1.23 -2.77
CA PHE A 31 -24.77 -0.87 -1.35
C PHE A 31 -25.50 0.42 -0.93
N GLY A 32 -26.03 1.18 -1.90
CA GLY A 32 -26.74 2.43 -1.66
C GLY A 32 -25.84 3.65 -1.43
N LYS A 33 -26.41 4.83 -1.67
CA LYS A 33 -25.69 6.12 -1.54
C LYS A 33 -25.27 6.46 -0.12
N GLU A 34 -25.89 5.86 0.87
CA GLU A 34 -25.50 6.06 2.29
C GLU A 34 -24.15 5.42 2.63
N ARG A 35 -23.78 4.39 1.90
CA ARG A 35 -22.50 3.67 2.09
C ARG A 35 -21.46 4.06 1.06
N VAL A 36 -21.86 4.38 -0.18
CA VAL A 36 -20.95 4.74 -1.27
C VAL A 36 -21.23 6.18 -1.67
N ARG A 37 -20.29 7.07 -1.33
CA ARG A 37 -20.51 8.52 -1.40
C ARG A 37 -19.48 9.21 -2.27
N ASN A 38 -19.93 10.23 -3.00
CA ASN A 38 -19.06 11.26 -3.53
C ASN A 38 -18.85 12.34 -2.48
N THR A 39 -17.65 12.88 -2.42
CA THR A 39 -17.31 14.03 -1.57
C THR A 39 -16.85 15.20 -2.42
N PRO A 40 -16.93 16.44 -1.92
CA PRO A 40 -16.18 17.55 -2.50
C PRO A 40 -14.70 17.21 -2.62
N ILE A 41 -14.01 17.86 -3.55
CA ILE A 41 -12.57 17.68 -3.77
C ILE A 41 -11.82 18.44 -2.67
N CYS A 42 -11.60 17.77 -1.54
CA CYS A 42 -10.85 18.30 -0.41
C CYS A 42 -10.26 17.14 0.39
N GLU A 43 -9.03 16.76 0.09
CA GLU A 43 -8.39 15.56 0.64
C GLU A 43 -8.27 15.62 2.16
N SER A 44 -7.94 16.78 2.74
CA SER A 44 -7.90 16.92 4.20
C SER A 44 -9.25 16.64 4.85
N SER A 45 -10.33 17.22 4.34
CA SER A 45 -11.68 17.01 4.88
C SER A 45 -12.14 15.56 4.75
N ILE A 46 -11.82 14.89 3.64
CA ILE A 46 -12.16 13.48 3.42
C ILE A 46 -11.51 12.62 4.51
N ILE A 47 -10.22 12.85 4.77
CA ILE A 47 -9.45 12.10 5.78
C ILE A 47 -9.96 12.39 7.20
N GLU A 48 -10.25 13.65 7.51
CA GLU A 48 -10.76 14.06 8.82
C GLU A 48 -12.16 13.50 9.10
N ILE A 49 -13.04 13.47 8.07
CA ILE A 49 -14.36 12.84 8.16
C ILE A 49 -14.20 11.32 8.39
N ALA A 50 -13.28 10.66 7.67
CA ALA A 50 -13.00 9.24 7.85
C ALA A 50 -12.52 8.94 9.27
N MET A 51 -11.64 9.77 9.83
CA MET A 51 -11.23 9.68 11.22
C MET A 51 -12.42 9.85 12.18
N GLY A 52 -13.27 10.85 11.94
CA GLY A 52 -14.48 11.04 12.73
C GLY A 52 -15.43 9.84 12.70
N LEU A 53 -15.57 9.21 11.53
CA LEU A 53 -16.34 7.96 11.40
C LEU A 53 -15.72 6.82 12.21
N SER A 54 -14.41 6.67 12.17
CA SER A 54 -13.69 5.66 12.97
C SER A 54 -13.91 5.88 14.48
N ILE A 55 -13.85 7.12 14.95
CA ILE A 55 -14.16 7.47 16.34
C ILE A 55 -15.59 7.07 16.72
N CYS A 56 -16.52 7.13 15.76
CA CYS A 56 -17.90 6.66 15.94
C CYS A 56 -18.07 5.16 15.65
N ASN A 57 -17.00 4.37 15.67
CA ASN A 57 -16.98 2.94 15.38
C ASN A 57 -17.54 2.59 13.99
N ARG A 58 -17.25 3.43 13.00
CA ARG A 58 -17.59 3.23 11.59
C ARG A 58 -16.31 3.15 10.78
N LYS A 59 -15.99 1.95 10.29
CA LYS A 59 -14.87 1.76 9.37
C LYS A 59 -15.13 2.47 8.05
N SER A 60 -14.09 3.06 7.48
CA SER A 60 -14.20 3.75 6.21
C SER A 60 -13.02 3.43 5.30
N ILE A 61 -13.32 3.34 4.00
CA ILE A 61 -12.34 3.28 2.94
C ILE A 61 -12.42 4.61 2.20
N VAL A 62 -11.30 5.29 2.11
CA VAL A 62 -11.16 6.55 1.39
C VAL A 62 -10.31 6.32 0.16
N GLU A 63 -10.73 6.78 -1.00
CA GLU A 63 -9.91 6.76 -2.19
C GLU A 63 -9.54 8.18 -2.59
N LEU A 64 -8.26 8.46 -2.67
CA LEU A 64 -7.74 9.62 -3.36
C LEU A 64 -7.65 9.32 -4.85
N GLN A 65 -7.89 10.31 -5.69
CA GLN A 65 -7.81 10.11 -7.13
C GLN A 65 -6.41 9.71 -7.60
N PHE A 66 -5.40 10.32 -6.98
CA PHE A 66 -3.97 9.99 -7.12
C PHE A 66 -3.27 10.28 -5.79
N SER A 67 -2.23 9.50 -5.48
CA SER A 67 -1.41 9.69 -4.28
C SER A 67 -0.75 11.07 -4.24
N ASP A 68 -0.53 11.68 -5.38
CA ASP A 68 0.02 13.04 -5.53
C ASP A 68 -0.78 14.07 -4.73
N PHE A 69 -2.10 13.91 -4.62
CA PHE A 69 -2.98 14.86 -3.93
C PHE A 69 -3.01 14.70 -2.41
N ILE A 70 -2.31 13.69 -1.86
CA ILE A 70 -2.19 13.53 -0.41
C ILE A 70 -1.50 14.72 0.26
N THR A 71 -0.78 15.53 -0.50
CA THR A 71 -0.09 16.73 0.00
C THR A 71 -1.05 17.69 0.68
N SER A 72 -2.29 17.84 0.19
CA SER A 72 -3.31 18.67 0.85
C SER A 72 -3.93 17.98 2.08
N GLY A 73 -3.83 16.66 2.17
CA GLY A 73 -4.27 15.86 3.32
C GLY A 73 -3.12 15.36 4.21
N PHE A 74 -1.89 15.87 4.02
CA PHE A 74 -0.72 15.37 4.74
C PHE A 74 -0.84 15.55 6.26
N ASN A 75 -1.26 16.72 6.70
CA ASN A 75 -1.42 17.01 8.13
C ASN A 75 -2.39 16.05 8.85
N PRO A 76 -3.63 15.82 8.39
CA PRO A 76 -4.52 14.86 9.05
C PRO A 76 -3.98 13.42 9.06
N VAL A 77 -3.19 13.01 8.07
CA VAL A 77 -2.56 11.68 8.08
C VAL A 77 -1.48 11.59 9.15
N VAL A 78 -0.48 12.47 9.10
CA VAL A 78 0.73 12.32 9.94
C VAL A 78 0.54 12.84 11.38
N ASN A 79 -0.37 13.78 11.61
CA ASN A 79 -0.59 14.36 12.93
C ASN A 79 -1.85 13.85 13.62
N TYR A 80 -2.86 13.40 12.91
CA TYR A 80 -4.09 12.90 13.51
C TYR A 80 -4.20 11.39 13.40
N LEU A 81 -4.38 10.81 12.22
CA LEU A 81 -4.54 9.37 12.06
C LEU A 81 -3.38 8.58 12.69
N ALA A 82 -2.14 8.97 12.42
CA ALA A 82 -0.95 8.29 12.94
C ALA A 82 -0.84 8.30 14.46
N LYS A 83 -1.43 9.30 15.14
CA LYS A 83 -1.15 9.55 16.56
C LYS A 83 -2.36 9.42 17.48
N VAL A 84 -3.57 9.30 16.93
CA VAL A 84 -4.79 9.29 17.73
C VAL A 84 -4.81 8.12 18.71
N HIS A 85 -4.36 6.94 18.30
CA HIS A 85 -4.27 5.78 19.18
C HIS A 85 -3.25 6.00 20.30
N TYR A 86 -2.05 6.45 19.96
CA TYR A 86 -1.01 6.73 20.95
C TYR A 86 -1.44 7.79 21.97
N ARG A 87 -2.15 8.81 21.53
CA ARG A 87 -2.57 9.93 22.38
C ARG A 87 -3.77 9.62 23.27
N TRP A 88 -4.76 8.87 22.73
CA TRP A 88 -6.05 8.68 23.39
C TRP A 88 -6.52 7.23 23.48
N GLY A 89 -5.76 6.26 22.98
CA GLY A 89 -6.17 4.86 22.90
C GLY A 89 -7.31 4.61 21.92
N GLN A 90 -7.62 5.59 21.06
CA GLN A 90 -8.72 5.54 20.11
C GLN A 90 -8.30 4.80 18.85
N ASN A 91 -9.15 3.93 18.32
CA ASN A 91 -8.92 3.33 17.02
C ASN A 91 -8.98 4.39 15.91
N ALA A 92 -8.22 4.14 14.83
CA ALA A 92 -8.21 4.93 13.61
C ALA A 92 -8.26 4.00 12.39
N ASP A 93 -9.24 3.11 12.37
CA ASP A 93 -9.43 2.08 11.36
C ASP A 93 -9.96 2.67 10.03
N VAL A 94 -9.07 3.40 9.38
CA VAL A 94 -9.29 4.06 8.09
C VAL A 94 -8.33 3.47 7.07
N VAL A 95 -8.85 3.07 5.91
CA VAL A 95 -8.03 2.66 4.76
C VAL A 95 -8.02 3.79 3.75
N LEU A 96 -6.83 4.34 3.46
CA LEU A 96 -6.64 5.30 2.37
C LEU A 96 -6.07 4.57 1.14
N ARG A 97 -6.88 4.41 0.11
CA ARG A 97 -6.44 3.90 -1.19
C ARG A 97 -5.84 5.03 -2.01
N MET A 98 -4.64 4.82 -2.51
CA MET A 98 -3.85 5.85 -3.17
C MET A 98 -3.23 5.32 -4.46
N PRO A 99 -3.91 5.52 -5.61
CA PRO A 99 -3.32 5.22 -6.91
C PRO A 99 -2.07 6.08 -7.16
N CYS A 100 -0.92 5.43 -7.42
CA CYS A 100 0.40 6.06 -7.51
C CYS A 100 1.19 5.60 -8.74
N GLY A 101 2.41 6.08 -8.88
CA GLY A 101 3.38 5.63 -9.87
C GLY A 101 3.22 6.24 -11.26
N ALA A 102 4.25 6.08 -12.09
CA ALA A 102 4.31 6.57 -13.45
C ALA A 102 3.72 5.58 -14.48
N GLY A 103 4.05 5.76 -15.77
CA GLY A 103 3.70 4.83 -16.85
C GLY A 103 2.33 5.00 -17.49
N VAL A 104 1.53 5.99 -17.06
CA VAL A 104 0.20 6.28 -17.64
C VAL A 104 0.14 7.56 -18.48
N GLY A 105 1.25 8.25 -18.65
CA GLY A 105 1.33 9.46 -19.49
C GLY A 105 0.63 10.70 -18.93
N ALA A 106 0.37 10.75 -17.61
CA ALA A 106 -0.40 11.83 -16.98
C ALA A 106 0.45 13.03 -16.48
N GLY A 107 1.75 13.02 -16.74
CA GLY A 107 2.67 14.10 -16.36
C GLY A 107 3.06 14.10 -14.88
N PRO A 108 3.91 15.07 -14.45
CA PRO A 108 4.54 15.02 -13.12
C PRO A 108 3.59 15.20 -11.95
N PHE A 109 2.42 15.79 -12.14
CA PHE A 109 1.43 16.00 -11.09
C PHE A 109 0.53 14.79 -10.82
N HIS A 110 0.71 13.69 -11.57
CA HIS A 110 -0.12 12.49 -11.49
C HIS A 110 0.72 11.21 -11.58
N SER A 111 2.03 11.29 -11.32
CA SER A 111 2.95 10.17 -11.55
C SER A 111 3.95 9.97 -10.42
N GLN A 112 3.69 10.55 -9.25
CA GLN A 112 4.59 10.44 -8.11
C GLN A 112 4.45 9.09 -7.40
N THR A 113 5.55 8.69 -6.79
CA THR A 113 5.65 7.62 -5.79
C THR A 113 6.08 8.29 -4.49
N ASN A 114 5.22 8.32 -3.50
CA ASN A 114 5.41 9.12 -2.29
C ASN A 114 5.20 8.31 -1.00
N GLU A 115 5.27 6.99 -1.09
CA GLU A 115 5.13 6.07 0.03
C GLU A 115 6.16 6.30 1.14
N ALA A 116 7.39 6.69 0.76
CA ALA A 116 8.46 6.95 1.72
C ALA A 116 8.17 8.09 2.71
N TRP A 117 7.27 9.01 2.36
CA TRP A 117 6.83 10.06 3.30
C TRP A 117 6.12 9.48 4.51
N PHE A 118 5.52 8.32 4.39
CA PHE A 118 4.66 7.71 5.40
C PHE A 118 5.33 6.53 6.12
N THR A 119 6.27 5.85 5.48
CA THR A 119 6.97 4.69 6.08
C THR A 119 7.76 5.07 7.33
N LYS A 120 8.21 6.32 7.42
CA LYS A 120 8.91 6.88 8.59
C LYS A 120 7.97 7.49 9.65
N THR A 121 6.64 7.41 9.46
CA THR A 121 5.67 7.99 10.39
C THR A 121 5.11 6.89 11.29
N PRO A 122 5.53 6.81 12.58
CA PRO A 122 5.00 5.81 13.50
C PRO A 122 3.48 5.91 13.64
N GLY A 123 2.81 4.75 13.68
CA GLY A 123 1.35 4.64 13.77
C GLY A 123 0.65 4.46 12.44
N LEU A 124 1.36 4.52 11.32
CA LEU A 124 0.83 4.22 9.99
C LEU A 124 1.28 2.85 9.51
N ILE A 125 0.37 2.15 8.87
CA ILE A 125 0.66 0.95 8.07
C ILE A 125 0.70 1.37 6.61
N VAL A 126 1.71 0.89 5.86
CA VAL A 126 1.87 1.18 4.44
C VAL A 126 1.92 -0.12 3.67
N VAL A 127 0.94 -0.33 2.79
CA VAL A 127 0.77 -1.54 1.98
C VAL A 127 0.89 -1.19 0.50
N TYR A 128 1.56 -2.05 -0.27
CA TYR A 128 1.77 -1.82 -1.69
C TYR A 128 1.81 -3.15 -2.48
N PRO A 129 0.65 -3.75 -2.83
CA PRO A 129 0.59 -5.00 -3.56
C PRO A 129 1.08 -4.86 -5.00
N ALA A 130 1.63 -5.96 -5.54
CA ALA A 130 2.04 -6.09 -6.93
C ALA A 130 1.15 -7.03 -7.75
N PHE A 131 0.37 -7.91 -7.12
CA PHE A 131 -0.48 -8.92 -7.77
C PHE A 131 -1.95 -8.79 -7.37
N PRO A 132 -2.90 -9.21 -8.24
CA PRO A 132 -4.33 -9.10 -7.96
C PRO A 132 -4.80 -9.90 -6.73
N ASP A 133 -4.25 -11.09 -6.52
CA ASP A 133 -4.53 -11.93 -5.35
C ASP A 133 -4.01 -11.27 -4.06
N ASP A 134 -2.79 -10.75 -4.09
CA ASP A 134 -2.22 -10.01 -2.96
C ASP A 134 -3.03 -8.72 -2.68
N ALA A 135 -3.46 -8.00 -3.73
CA ALA A 135 -4.27 -6.80 -3.57
C ALA A 135 -5.59 -7.09 -2.83
N LYS A 136 -6.31 -8.14 -3.21
CA LYS A 136 -7.55 -8.54 -2.51
C LYS A 136 -7.29 -8.94 -1.06
N GLY A 137 -6.34 -9.85 -0.83
CA GLY A 137 -6.07 -10.36 0.52
C GLY A 137 -5.55 -9.27 1.47
N LEU A 138 -4.64 -8.42 0.99
CA LEU A 138 -4.11 -7.30 1.78
C LEU A 138 -5.15 -6.20 2.02
N LEU A 139 -6.06 -5.94 1.06
CA LEU A 139 -7.13 -4.97 1.27
C LEU A 139 -8.10 -5.46 2.35
N ILE A 140 -8.45 -6.73 2.36
CA ILE A 140 -9.27 -7.34 3.42
C ILE A 140 -8.56 -7.18 4.77
N SER A 141 -7.28 -7.54 4.86
CA SER A 141 -6.48 -7.36 6.09
C SER A 141 -6.41 -5.90 6.53
N SER A 142 -6.32 -4.97 5.58
CA SER A 142 -6.30 -3.53 5.85
C SER A 142 -7.62 -3.04 6.44
N ILE A 143 -8.76 -3.52 5.92
CA ILE A 143 -10.10 -3.16 6.42
C ILE A 143 -10.32 -3.73 7.84
N GLU A 144 -9.79 -4.90 8.11
CA GLU A 144 -9.91 -5.55 9.43
C GLU A 144 -8.98 -4.96 10.48
N ASN A 145 -7.91 -4.31 10.07
CA ASN A 145 -6.92 -3.73 10.97
C ASN A 145 -7.50 -2.53 11.74
N PRO A 146 -7.25 -2.42 13.05
CA PRO A 146 -7.70 -1.27 13.85
C PRO A 146 -6.86 -0.01 13.67
N ASN A 147 -5.77 -0.07 12.91
CA ASN A 147 -4.86 1.04 12.67
C ASN A 147 -5.08 1.63 11.27
N PRO A 148 -4.67 2.88 11.04
CA PRO A 148 -4.77 3.51 9.72
C PRO A 148 -3.82 2.83 8.73
N VAL A 149 -4.37 2.47 7.56
CA VAL A 149 -3.63 1.82 6.48
C VAL A 149 -3.61 2.72 5.25
N LEU A 150 -2.41 3.01 4.77
CA LEU A 150 -2.17 3.65 3.48
C LEU A 150 -1.94 2.55 2.44
N PHE A 151 -2.89 2.38 1.56
CA PHE A 151 -2.91 1.32 0.58
C PHE A 151 -2.54 1.88 -0.79
N PHE A 152 -1.25 1.80 -1.14
CA PHE A 152 -0.73 2.25 -2.42
C PHE A 152 -1.03 1.25 -3.52
N GLU A 153 -1.44 1.74 -4.69
CA GLU A 153 -1.79 0.91 -5.85
C GLU A 153 -1.14 1.51 -7.10
N HIS A 154 -0.22 0.77 -7.72
CA HIS A 154 0.44 1.28 -8.91
C HIS A 154 -0.51 1.28 -10.12
N LYS A 155 -0.83 2.45 -10.63
CA LYS A 155 -1.83 2.66 -11.70
C LYS A 155 -1.60 1.84 -12.96
N ALA A 156 -0.34 1.71 -13.38
CA ALA A 156 -0.01 0.92 -14.57
C ALA A 156 -0.36 -0.57 -14.40
N LEU A 157 -0.37 -1.10 -13.17
CA LEU A 157 -0.68 -2.49 -12.92
C LEU A 157 -2.17 -2.81 -13.06
N TYR A 158 -3.08 -1.85 -12.90
CA TYR A 158 -4.53 -2.08 -12.97
C TYR A 158 -4.99 -2.77 -14.27
N ARG A 159 -4.31 -2.50 -15.37
CA ARG A 159 -4.70 -3.05 -16.69
C ARG A 159 -3.64 -3.95 -17.33
N SER A 160 -2.39 -3.87 -16.86
CA SER A 160 -1.28 -4.64 -17.44
C SER A 160 -1.09 -6.02 -16.80
N ILE A 161 -1.52 -6.17 -15.53
CA ILE A 161 -1.35 -7.42 -14.79
C ILE A 161 -2.71 -8.10 -14.62
N ARG A 162 -2.73 -9.39 -14.96
CA ARG A 162 -3.87 -10.29 -14.76
C ARG A 162 -3.42 -11.52 -13.98
N GLY A 163 -4.24 -11.97 -13.06
CA GLY A 163 -3.97 -13.16 -12.24
C GLY A 163 -5.26 -13.81 -11.77
N LYS A 164 -5.15 -15.06 -11.34
CA LYS A 164 -6.26 -15.74 -10.67
C LYS A 164 -6.39 -15.14 -9.27
N VAL A 165 -7.58 -14.70 -8.93
CA VAL A 165 -7.92 -14.25 -7.58
C VAL A 165 -8.80 -15.33 -6.97
N PRO A 166 -8.41 -15.93 -5.83
CA PRO A 166 -9.24 -16.93 -5.16
C PRO A 166 -10.62 -16.38 -4.82
N GLU A 167 -11.64 -17.22 -5.01
CA GLU A 167 -13.00 -16.89 -4.60
C GLU A 167 -13.13 -16.94 -3.07
N GLY A 168 -14.20 -16.29 -2.57
CA GLY A 168 -14.47 -16.25 -1.15
C GLY A 168 -13.54 -15.33 -0.36
N TYR A 169 -13.64 -15.44 0.94
CA TYR A 169 -12.85 -14.67 1.90
C TYR A 169 -11.48 -15.30 2.10
N TYR A 170 -10.46 -14.47 2.07
CA TYR A 170 -9.12 -14.76 2.59
C TYR A 170 -8.40 -13.45 2.89
N ASN A 171 -7.50 -13.48 3.84
CA ASN A 171 -6.63 -12.36 4.18
C ASN A 171 -5.16 -12.75 3.97
N ILE A 172 -4.30 -11.74 3.93
CA ILE A 172 -2.85 -11.88 3.87
C ILE A 172 -2.29 -11.07 5.03
N GLU A 173 -1.38 -11.69 5.78
CA GLU A 173 -0.76 -11.06 6.94
C GLU A 173 0.03 -9.82 6.52
N ILE A 174 -0.30 -8.69 7.16
CA ILE A 174 0.43 -7.43 7.00
C ILE A 174 1.81 -7.55 7.66
N GLY A 175 2.85 -7.04 7.01
CA GLY A 175 4.22 -7.15 7.51
C GLY A 175 4.93 -8.45 7.11
N LYS A 176 4.36 -9.21 6.15
CA LYS A 176 4.99 -10.41 5.59
C LYS A 176 5.29 -10.25 4.11
N ALA A 177 6.55 -10.40 3.75
CA ALA A 177 7.02 -10.40 2.37
C ALA A 177 6.69 -11.73 1.65
N LYS A 178 6.79 -11.72 0.33
CA LYS A 178 6.58 -12.89 -0.52
C LYS A 178 7.85 -13.21 -1.29
N LEU A 179 8.39 -14.40 -1.08
CA LEU A 179 9.53 -14.89 -1.86
C LEU A 179 9.01 -15.47 -3.20
N LEU A 180 9.29 -14.76 -4.29
CA LEU A 180 8.80 -15.07 -5.62
C LEU A 180 9.72 -16.02 -6.41
N ARG A 181 11.02 -15.95 -6.14
CA ARG A 181 12.06 -16.82 -6.70
C ARG A 181 13.04 -17.17 -5.61
N VAL A 182 13.60 -18.35 -5.69
CA VAL A 182 14.64 -18.84 -4.77
C VAL A 182 15.93 -19.04 -5.56
N GLY A 183 17.01 -18.45 -5.11
CA GLY A 183 18.35 -18.56 -5.69
C GLY A 183 19.43 -18.25 -4.67
N ASN A 184 20.69 -18.27 -5.10
CA ASN A 184 21.82 -18.22 -4.17
C ASN A 184 22.82 -17.09 -4.45
N ASP A 185 22.72 -16.40 -5.60
CA ASP A 185 23.78 -15.49 -6.03
C ASP A 185 23.56 -14.05 -5.56
N ILE A 186 22.28 -13.65 -5.40
CA ILE A 186 21.89 -12.29 -5.03
C ILE A 186 20.47 -12.27 -4.48
N THR A 187 20.18 -11.33 -3.57
CA THR A 187 18.83 -10.98 -3.13
C THR A 187 18.36 -9.76 -3.89
N VAL A 188 17.18 -9.82 -4.50
CA VAL A 188 16.49 -8.68 -5.12
C VAL A 188 15.28 -8.33 -4.28
N ILE A 189 15.27 -7.12 -3.69
CA ILE A 189 14.21 -6.63 -2.81
C ILE A 189 13.44 -5.56 -3.57
N THR A 190 12.13 -5.71 -3.67
CA THR A 190 11.31 -4.79 -4.46
C THR A 190 9.84 -4.79 -4.00
N TYR A 191 9.02 -3.91 -4.59
CA TYR A 191 7.58 -3.81 -4.36
C TYR A 191 6.88 -3.12 -5.55
N GLY A 192 5.56 -3.19 -5.61
CA GLY A 192 4.76 -2.53 -6.64
C GLY A 192 5.16 -2.92 -8.07
N SER A 193 5.35 -1.94 -8.95
CA SER A 193 5.74 -2.17 -10.35
C SER A 193 7.12 -2.80 -10.50
N GLY A 194 8.05 -2.50 -9.59
CA GLY A 194 9.40 -3.04 -9.59
C GLY A 194 9.45 -4.56 -9.54
N VAL A 195 8.45 -5.20 -8.93
CA VAL A 195 8.31 -6.67 -8.90
C VAL A 195 8.24 -7.26 -10.31
N HIS A 196 7.42 -6.68 -11.16
CA HIS A 196 7.22 -7.18 -12.54
C HIS A 196 8.44 -6.91 -13.42
N GLU A 197 9.12 -5.79 -13.20
CA GLU A 197 10.38 -5.51 -13.91
C GLU A 197 11.49 -6.47 -13.47
N ALA A 198 11.61 -6.73 -12.17
CA ALA A 198 12.56 -7.73 -11.66
C ALA A 198 12.30 -9.13 -12.22
N ILE A 199 11.04 -9.59 -12.21
CA ILE A 199 10.65 -10.90 -12.79
C ILE A 199 11.09 -11.00 -14.24
N LYS A 200 10.81 -10.01 -15.07
CA LYS A 200 11.18 -10.00 -16.50
C LYS A 200 12.70 -10.16 -16.68
N VAL A 201 13.50 -9.43 -15.89
CA VAL A 201 14.96 -9.47 -15.99
C VAL A 201 15.52 -10.79 -15.49
N VAL A 202 15.04 -11.26 -14.34
CA VAL A 202 15.47 -12.51 -13.70
C VAL A 202 15.17 -13.71 -14.60
N ASP A 203 13.94 -13.82 -15.09
CA ASP A 203 13.51 -14.95 -15.92
C ASP A 203 14.21 -14.93 -17.29
N LYS A 204 14.37 -13.74 -17.92
CA LYS A 204 15.04 -13.62 -19.23
C LYS A 204 16.50 -14.01 -19.17
N ASN A 205 17.21 -13.72 -18.07
CA ASN A 205 18.64 -13.93 -17.96
C ASN A 205 18.99 -15.14 -17.07
N SER A 206 17.99 -15.89 -16.61
CA SER A 206 18.15 -17.07 -15.73
C SER A 206 19.00 -16.76 -14.50
N ILE A 207 18.75 -15.61 -13.85
CA ILE A 207 19.52 -15.15 -12.69
C ILE A 207 19.11 -15.98 -11.47
N SER A 208 20.10 -16.57 -10.79
CA SER A 208 19.90 -17.27 -9.52
C SER A 208 19.76 -16.27 -8.38
N CYS A 209 18.55 -15.83 -8.07
CA CYS A 209 18.29 -14.85 -7.02
C CYS A 209 17.15 -15.25 -6.09
N ASP A 210 17.22 -14.78 -4.85
CA ASP A 210 16.03 -14.60 -4.03
C ASP A 210 15.35 -13.32 -4.51
N LEU A 211 14.13 -13.43 -5.02
CA LEU A 211 13.32 -12.26 -5.40
C LEU A 211 12.22 -12.06 -4.37
N ILE A 212 12.32 -10.98 -3.61
CA ILE A 212 11.40 -10.66 -2.52
C ILE A 212 10.48 -9.51 -2.94
N ASP A 213 9.18 -9.77 -2.92
CA ASP A 213 8.14 -8.75 -2.95
C ASP A 213 7.77 -8.36 -1.51
N LEU A 214 8.03 -7.13 -1.14
CA LEU A 214 7.79 -6.64 0.22
C LEU A 214 6.31 -6.62 0.59
N ARG A 215 5.40 -6.31 -0.33
CA ARG A 215 3.95 -6.17 -0.14
C ARG A 215 3.53 -5.15 0.92
N THR A 216 4.29 -5.07 2.01
CA THR A 216 4.11 -4.12 3.12
C THR A 216 5.41 -3.38 3.35
N LEU A 217 5.34 -2.05 3.38
CA LEU A 217 6.49 -1.17 3.53
C LEU A 217 6.64 -0.64 4.97
N SER A 218 5.56 -0.73 5.75
CA SER A 218 5.53 -0.48 7.19
C SER A 218 4.35 -1.27 7.80
N PRO A 219 4.58 -2.22 8.72
CA PRO A 219 5.89 -2.74 9.12
C PRO A 219 6.57 -3.54 8.00
N LEU A 220 7.91 -3.58 8.01
CA LEU A 220 8.70 -4.42 7.11
C LEU A 220 8.84 -5.85 7.66
N ASP A 221 9.06 -6.82 6.76
CA ASP A 221 9.48 -8.18 7.10
C ASP A 221 11.01 -8.27 7.15
N ASP A 222 11.59 -7.68 8.21
CA ASP A 222 13.04 -7.60 8.38
C ASP A 222 13.68 -8.99 8.42
N GLU A 223 13.00 -9.97 9.02
CA GLU A 223 13.48 -11.35 9.14
C GLU A 223 13.69 -11.98 7.76
N SER A 224 12.71 -11.88 6.87
CA SER A 224 12.82 -12.42 5.50
C SER A 224 13.93 -11.74 4.72
N ILE A 225 14.10 -10.44 4.87
CA ILE A 225 15.15 -9.66 4.20
C ILE A 225 16.54 -10.11 4.72
N ILE A 226 16.75 -10.09 6.02
CA ILE A 226 18.02 -10.44 6.65
C ILE A 226 18.42 -11.87 6.32
N ASN A 227 17.50 -12.82 6.43
CA ASN A 227 17.77 -14.23 6.12
C ASN A 227 18.20 -14.43 4.66
N SER A 228 17.56 -13.76 3.74
CA SER A 228 17.91 -13.83 2.32
C SER A 228 19.26 -13.19 2.03
N VAL A 229 19.51 -11.99 2.55
CA VAL A 229 20.81 -11.29 2.34
C VAL A 229 21.97 -12.06 2.98
N ASN A 230 21.79 -12.63 4.16
CA ASN A 230 22.80 -13.48 4.79
C ASN A 230 23.11 -14.73 3.96
N LYS A 231 22.12 -15.30 3.29
CA LYS A 231 22.30 -16.47 2.40
C LYS A 231 23.08 -16.10 1.13
N THR A 232 22.71 -14.99 0.49
CA THR A 232 23.25 -14.63 -0.84
C THR A 232 24.50 -13.75 -0.76
N GLY A 233 24.71 -13.04 0.33
CA GLY A 233 25.84 -12.11 0.53
C GLY A 233 25.80 -10.84 -0.31
N LYS A 234 24.74 -10.63 -1.11
CA LYS A 234 24.58 -9.47 -2.01
C LYS A 234 23.12 -9.07 -2.09
N ALA A 235 22.85 -7.77 -2.17
CA ALA A 235 21.49 -7.27 -2.32
C ALA A 235 21.39 -6.19 -3.40
N ILE A 236 20.27 -6.19 -4.13
CA ILE A 236 19.80 -5.09 -4.96
C ILE A 236 18.44 -4.67 -4.43
N ILE A 237 18.26 -3.38 -4.22
CA ILE A 237 16.98 -2.78 -3.88
C ILE A 237 16.46 -2.04 -5.10
N LEU A 238 15.30 -2.44 -5.58
CA LEU A 238 14.67 -1.86 -6.78
C LEU A 238 13.35 -1.21 -6.40
N HIS A 239 13.24 0.09 -6.61
CA HIS A 239 11.99 0.83 -6.43
C HIS A 239 11.91 2.02 -7.42
N GLU A 240 10.70 2.52 -7.62
CA GLU A 240 10.42 3.62 -8.56
C GLU A 240 10.63 4.99 -7.90
N ASP A 241 10.60 5.06 -6.58
CA ASP A 241 10.79 6.30 -5.83
C ASP A 241 12.21 6.88 -6.00
N SER A 242 12.38 8.12 -5.56
CA SER A 242 13.66 8.82 -5.59
C SER A 242 14.75 8.06 -4.83
N LEU A 243 15.98 8.09 -5.35
CA LEU A 243 17.15 7.59 -4.62
C LEU A 243 17.39 8.35 -3.32
N PHE A 244 17.03 9.63 -3.29
CA PHE A 244 17.16 10.48 -2.11
C PHE A 244 15.91 10.40 -1.24
N GLY A 245 16.06 9.87 -0.03
CA GLY A 245 14.99 9.78 0.95
C GLY A 245 13.93 8.71 0.64
N GLY A 246 14.12 7.90 -0.39
CA GLY A 246 13.27 6.75 -0.68
C GLY A 246 13.49 5.59 0.29
N LEU A 247 12.57 4.61 0.28
CA LEU A 247 12.60 3.43 1.16
C LEU A 247 13.91 2.63 1.05
N GLY A 248 14.55 2.64 -0.12
CA GLY A 248 15.81 1.94 -0.38
C GLY A 248 16.92 2.26 0.61
N LEU A 249 17.00 3.50 1.08
CA LEU A 249 18.01 3.90 2.07
C LEU A 249 17.79 3.20 3.42
N SER A 250 16.54 3.05 3.86
CA SER A 250 16.21 2.31 5.09
C SER A 250 16.53 0.82 4.93
N LEU A 251 16.25 0.24 3.79
CA LEU A 251 16.53 -1.17 3.48
C LEU A 251 18.03 -1.47 3.44
N ILE A 252 18.87 -0.54 2.98
CA ILE A 252 20.32 -0.67 3.03
C ILE A 252 20.79 -0.80 4.48
N HIS A 253 20.29 0.03 5.38
CA HIS A 253 20.67 -0.02 6.80
C HIS A 253 20.25 -1.32 7.49
N ILE A 254 19.12 -1.90 7.11
CA ILE A 254 18.63 -3.17 7.64
C ILE A 254 19.50 -4.32 7.10
N SER A 255 19.91 -4.27 5.84
CA SER A 255 20.67 -5.34 5.19
C SER A 255 22.19 -5.25 5.38
N GLU A 256 22.73 -4.21 6.02
CA GLU A 256 24.15 -4.08 6.42
C GLU A 256 24.35 -4.26 7.94
N PRO A 257 24.06 -5.42 8.54
CA PRO A 257 24.11 -5.58 9.99
C PRO A 257 25.53 -5.55 10.61
N THR A 258 26.59 -5.53 9.80
CA THR A 258 27.94 -5.82 10.26
C THR A 258 28.84 -4.62 10.50
N ARG A 259 28.42 -3.39 10.20
CA ARG A 259 29.26 -2.21 10.40
C ARG A 259 29.04 -1.44 11.71
N LEU A 260 28.11 -1.87 12.55
CA LEU A 260 27.75 -1.17 13.81
C LEU A 260 28.06 -1.94 15.09
N ASN A 261 28.83 -3.03 15.02
CA ASN A 261 29.43 -3.59 16.24
C ASN A 261 30.85 -3.08 16.35
N PRO A 262 31.14 -2.15 17.29
CA PRO A 262 32.53 -1.79 17.65
C PRO A 262 33.24 -2.93 18.37
#